data_1587075089e5f15b8bb0d030c1c20fa7
#
_entry.id   1587075089e5f15b8bb0d030c1c20fa7
#
_cell.length_a   1.000
_cell.length_b   1.000
_cell.length_c   1.000
_cell.angle_alpha   90.00
_cell.angle_beta   90.00
_cell.angle_gamma   90.00
#
_symmetry.space_group_name_H-M   'P 1'
#
loop_
_entity.id
_entity.type
_entity.pdbx_description
1 polymer ?
#
loop_
_entity_poly.entity_id
_entity_poly.type
_entity_poly.pdbx_seq_one_letter_code
_entity_poly.pdbx_strand_id
1 'polypeptide(L)'
;MKTERVTLCNRLGLHARAASKLVSTAAEFQSSVNVVRDDRRVNAKSIMGVLMLAAPVGTELEIECEGPDEDEALAALVALVNDRFGEGE
;
A
#
# COMPACT_ATOMS: atom_id res chain seq x y z
N MET A 1 -10.57 -4.40 -12.49
CA MET A 1 -9.58 -4.32 -11.41
C MET A 1 -8.21 -4.00 -11.97
N LYS A 2 -7.49 -3.09 -11.30
CA LYS A 2 -6.12 -2.72 -11.68
C LYS A 2 -5.18 -3.20 -10.60
N THR A 3 -4.03 -3.71 -11.01
CA THR A 3 -3.01 -4.19 -10.06
C THR A 3 -1.63 -3.72 -10.48
N GLU A 4 -0.74 -3.58 -9.50
CA GLU A 4 0.66 -3.30 -9.79
C GLU A 4 1.52 -3.81 -8.65
N ARG A 5 2.68 -4.35 -8.98
CA ARG A 5 3.67 -4.77 -8.00
C ARG A 5 4.58 -3.62 -7.64
N VAL A 6 4.87 -3.50 -6.35
CA VAL A 6 5.79 -2.49 -5.83
C VAL A 6 6.74 -3.16 -4.86
N THR A 7 7.90 -2.56 -4.68
CA THR A 7 8.88 -3.03 -3.70
C THR A 7 9.06 -1.96 -2.64
N LEU A 8 8.94 -2.36 -1.37
CA LEU A 8 9.18 -1.42 -0.27
C LEU A 8 10.63 -0.98 -0.29
N CYS A 9 10.85 0.32 -0.46
CA CYS A 9 12.19 0.87 -0.60
C CYS A 9 12.57 1.82 0.54
N ASN A 10 11.66 2.07 1.49
CA ASN A 10 11.99 2.84 2.68
C ASN A 10 12.67 1.92 3.70
N ARG A 11 13.64 2.47 4.43
CA ARG A 11 14.50 1.68 5.31
C ARG A 11 13.73 0.88 6.35
N LEU A 12 12.70 1.47 6.93
CA LEU A 12 11.95 0.84 8.02
C LEU A 12 10.83 -0.08 7.55
N GLY A 13 10.60 -0.15 6.23
CA GLY A 13 9.54 -0.99 5.70
C GLY A 13 8.16 -0.47 6.09
N LEU A 14 7.21 -1.39 6.20
CA LEU A 14 5.80 -1.04 6.44
C LEU A 14 5.52 -0.92 7.95
N HIS A 15 6.24 0.00 8.61
CA HIS A 15 6.06 0.26 10.04
C HIS A 15 4.81 1.13 10.26
N ALA A 16 4.52 1.46 11.53
CA ALA A 16 3.27 2.12 11.89
C ALA A 16 3.01 3.42 11.13
N ARG A 17 4.03 4.27 10.97
CA ARG A 17 3.86 5.54 10.25
C ARG A 17 3.58 5.32 8.77
N ALA A 18 4.35 4.43 8.14
CA ALA A 18 4.15 4.11 6.72
C ALA A 18 2.80 3.47 6.49
N ALA A 19 2.40 2.55 7.37
CA ALA A 19 1.10 1.90 7.29
C ALA A 19 -0.03 2.93 7.43
N SER A 20 0.12 3.88 8.34
CA SER A 20 -0.86 4.94 8.54
C SER A 20 -1.03 5.79 7.28
N LYS A 21 0.08 6.13 6.62
CA LYS A 21 0.04 6.91 5.38
C LYS A 21 -0.62 6.12 4.26
N LEU A 22 -0.33 4.82 4.18
CA LEU A 22 -0.95 3.95 3.18
C LEU A 22 -2.46 3.92 3.36
N VAL A 23 -2.91 3.69 4.60
CA VAL A 23 -4.33 3.63 4.92
C VAL A 23 -5.02 4.96 4.62
N SER A 24 -4.41 6.08 5.03
CA SER A 24 -4.98 7.41 4.79
C SER A 24 -5.12 7.70 3.31
N THR A 25 -4.11 7.33 2.52
CA THR A 25 -4.16 7.55 1.07
C THR A 25 -5.24 6.67 0.43
N ALA A 26 -5.29 5.39 0.82
CA ALA A 26 -6.31 4.48 0.30
C ALA A 26 -7.73 4.97 0.63
N ALA A 27 -7.91 5.54 1.81
CA ALA A 27 -9.21 6.02 2.27
C ALA A 27 -9.73 7.23 1.47
N GLU A 28 -8.87 7.91 0.72
CA GLU A 28 -9.29 9.04 -0.12
C GLU A 28 -10.09 8.60 -1.35
N PHE A 29 -10.04 7.32 -1.68
CA PHE A 29 -10.66 6.81 -2.90
C PHE A 29 -11.88 5.95 -2.57
N GLN A 30 -12.83 5.92 -3.51
CA GLN A 30 -14.04 5.11 -3.37
C GLN A 30 -13.76 3.64 -3.67
N SER A 31 -12.79 3.38 -4.54
CA SER A 31 -12.45 2.02 -4.94
C SER A 31 -11.99 1.21 -3.74
N SER A 32 -12.24 -0.09 -3.78
CA SER A 32 -11.64 -1.00 -2.81
C SER A 32 -10.16 -1.13 -3.13
N VAL A 33 -9.34 -1.20 -2.09
CA VAL A 33 -7.89 -1.30 -2.22
C VAL A 33 -7.40 -2.42 -1.32
N ASN A 34 -6.67 -3.35 -1.91
CA ASN A 34 -6.05 -4.44 -1.16
C ASN A 34 -4.55 -4.43 -1.39
N VAL A 35 -3.82 -4.89 -0.40
CA VAL A 35 -2.38 -5.10 -0.50
C VAL A 35 -2.12 -6.58 -0.27
N VAL A 36 -1.35 -7.19 -1.17
CA VAL A 36 -1.07 -8.62 -1.12
C VAL A 36 0.42 -8.84 -0.93
N ARG A 37 0.77 -9.66 0.05
CA ARG A 37 2.12 -10.16 0.26
C ARG A 37 2.05 -11.67 0.28
N ASP A 38 2.69 -12.31 -0.70
CA ASP A 38 2.64 -13.76 -0.88
C ASP A 38 1.17 -14.22 -0.99
N ASP A 39 0.68 -15.00 -0.04
CA ASP A 39 -0.71 -15.48 -0.05
C ASP A 39 -1.62 -14.70 0.90
N ARG A 40 -1.13 -13.60 1.47
CA ARG A 40 -1.93 -12.75 2.37
C ARG A 40 -2.47 -11.54 1.61
N ARG A 41 -3.79 -11.39 1.66
CA ARG A 41 -4.46 -10.21 1.10
C ARG A 41 -5.14 -9.46 2.23
N VAL A 42 -4.84 -8.18 2.36
CA VAL A 42 -5.42 -7.34 3.40
C VAL A 42 -6.08 -6.11 2.79
N ASN A 43 -7.08 -5.59 3.48
CA ASN A 43 -7.73 -4.34 3.08
C ASN A 43 -6.81 -3.17 3.42
N ALA A 44 -6.41 -2.41 2.39
CA ALA A 44 -5.50 -1.27 2.58
C ALA A 44 -6.14 -0.13 3.37
N LYS A 45 -7.44 -0.16 3.62
CA LYS A 45 -8.13 0.83 4.45
C LYS A 45 -8.19 0.42 5.92
N SER A 46 -7.59 -0.72 6.27
CA SER A 46 -7.53 -1.23 7.64
C SER A 46 -6.09 -1.16 8.15
N ILE A 47 -5.85 -0.31 9.16
CA ILE A 47 -4.50 -0.16 9.72
C ILE A 47 -3.99 -1.48 10.30
N MET A 48 -4.86 -2.23 10.98
CA MET A 48 -4.47 -3.51 11.56
C MET A 48 -4.11 -4.52 10.48
N GLY A 49 -4.90 -4.57 9.40
CA GLY A 49 -4.63 -5.47 8.29
C GLY A 49 -3.26 -5.18 7.66
N VAL A 50 -2.98 -3.90 7.42
CA VAL A 50 -1.72 -3.49 6.80
C VAL A 50 -0.53 -3.82 7.71
N LEU A 51 -0.65 -3.54 9.01
CA LEU A 51 0.41 -3.83 9.97
C LEU A 51 0.69 -5.33 10.08
N MET A 52 -0.34 -6.16 9.92
CA MET A 52 -0.18 -7.60 10.01
C MET A 52 0.64 -8.20 8.86
N LEU A 53 0.86 -7.44 7.80
CA LEU A 53 1.75 -7.90 6.73
C LEU A 53 3.21 -7.96 7.19
N ALA A 54 3.58 -7.16 8.19
CA ALA A 54 4.90 -7.16 8.80
C ALA A 54 6.03 -7.08 7.76
N ALA A 55 5.85 -6.25 6.73
CA ALA A 55 6.71 -6.25 5.56
C ALA A 55 7.95 -5.37 5.77
N PRO A 56 9.16 -5.95 5.76
CA PRO A 56 10.40 -5.18 5.86
C PRO A 56 10.78 -4.54 4.52
N VAL A 57 11.81 -3.71 4.53
CA VAL A 57 12.37 -3.15 3.31
C VAL A 57 12.75 -4.28 2.35
N GLY A 58 12.51 -4.06 1.06
CA GLY A 58 12.79 -5.06 0.04
C GLY A 58 11.64 -6.02 -0.24
N THR A 59 10.59 -6.00 0.59
CA THR A 59 9.44 -6.86 0.36
C THR A 59 8.68 -6.40 -0.88
N GLU A 60 8.30 -7.36 -1.71
CA GLU A 60 7.47 -7.12 -2.88
C GLU A 60 6.01 -7.25 -2.48
N LEU A 61 5.22 -6.24 -2.83
CA LEU A 61 3.78 -6.22 -2.55
C LEU A 61 3.03 -6.04 -3.87
N GLU A 62 1.80 -6.55 -3.92
CA GLU A 62 0.91 -6.26 -5.03
C GLU A 62 -0.23 -5.38 -4.51
N ILE A 63 -0.49 -4.27 -5.21
CA ILE A 63 -1.60 -3.38 -4.88
C ILE A 63 -2.71 -3.65 -5.86
N GLU A 64 -3.92 -3.89 -5.35
CA GLU A 64 -5.11 -4.18 -6.15
C GLU A 64 -6.15 -3.11 -5.88
N CYS A 65 -6.66 -2.48 -6.94
CA CYS A 65 -7.70 -1.46 -6.81
C CYS A 65 -8.86 -1.81 -7.72
N GLU A 66 -10.08 -1.70 -7.20
CA GLU A 66 -11.28 -1.98 -7.99
C GLU A 66 -12.39 -1.01 -7.62
N GLY A 67 -12.87 -0.28 -8.62
CA GLY A 67 -13.95 0.68 -8.41
C GLY A 67 -13.89 1.85 -9.37
N PRO A 68 -14.73 2.88 -9.14
CA PRO A 68 -14.87 3.99 -10.10
C PRO A 68 -13.61 4.83 -10.27
N ASP A 69 -12.74 4.91 -9.25
CA ASP A 69 -11.51 5.69 -9.31
C ASP A 69 -10.27 4.80 -9.15
N GLU A 70 -10.35 3.56 -9.64
CA GLU A 70 -9.27 2.58 -9.45
C GLU A 70 -7.94 3.03 -10.06
N ASP A 71 -7.97 3.73 -11.19
CA ASP A 71 -6.72 4.18 -11.83
C ASP A 71 -6.01 5.22 -10.97
N GLU A 72 -6.75 6.20 -10.46
CA GLU A 72 -6.20 7.24 -9.61
C GLU A 72 -5.73 6.66 -8.28
N ALA A 73 -6.49 5.72 -7.71
CA ALA A 73 -6.12 5.07 -6.46
C ALA A 73 -4.81 4.30 -6.61
N LEU A 74 -4.68 3.52 -7.68
CA LEU A 74 -3.48 2.75 -7.90
C LEU A 74 -2.27 3.66 -8.10
N ALA A 75 -2.42 4.70 -8.91
CA ALA A 75 -1.32 5.64 -9.16
C ALA A 75 -0.87 6.32 -7.87
N ALA A 76 -1.81 6.74 -7.01
CA ALA A 76 -1.47 7.40 -5.77
C ALA A 76 -0.72 6.48 -4.81
N LEU A 77 -1.14 5.22 -4.72
CA LEU A 77 -0.50 4.28 -3.81
C LEU A 77 0.87 3.85 -4.30
N VAL A 78 1.01 3.63 -5.61
CA VAL A 78 2.32 3.30 -6.19
C VAL A 78 3.30 4.46 -5.97
N ALA A 79 2.84 5.70 -6.20
CA ALA A 79 3.69 6.87 -5.99
C ALA A 79 4.11 7.00 -4.53
N LEU A 80 3.20 6.71 -3.60
CA LEU A 80 3.50 6.78 -2.16
C LEU A 80 4.61 5.79 -1.77
N VAL A 81 4.51 4.54 -2.25
CA VAL A 81 5.51 3.52 -1.96
C VAL A 81 6.85 3.92 -2.58
N ASN A 82 6.85 4.37 -3.83
CA ASN A 82 8.08 4.74 -4.53
C ASN A 82 8.73 5.97 -3.92
N ASP A 83 7.95 6.82 -3.26
CA ASP A 83 8.45 8.00 -2.55
C ASP A 83 8.89 7.67 -1.13
N ARG A 84 9.01 6.39 -0.79
CA ARG A 84 9.40 5.91 0.54
C ARG A 84 8.49 6.46 1.63
N PHE A 85 7.20 6.62 1.32
CA PHE A 85 6.21 7.20 2.22
C PHE A 85 6.63 8.58 2.74
N GLY A 86 7.45 9.30 1.97
CA GLY A 86 7.94 10.61 2.35
C GLY A 86 9.03 10.60 3.43
N GLU A 87 9.62 9.44 3.73
CA GLU A 87 10.58 9.31 4.82
C GLU A 87 12.02 9.68 4.45
N GLY A 88 12.33 9.77 3.19
CA GLY A 88 13.67 10.13 2.74
C GLY A 88 14.71 9.02 2.83
N GLU A 89 14.39 7.91 3.45
CA GLU A 89 15.30 6.77 3.56
C GLU A 89 14.60 5.47 3.23
#